data_ba94b385d770b5b2d956f0c54d9636f8
#
_entry.id   ba94b385d770b5b2d956f0c54d9636f8
#
_cell.length_a   1.000
_cell.length_b   1.000
_cell.length_c   1.000
_cell.angle_alpha   90.00
_cell.angle_beta   90.00
_cell.angle_gamma   90.00
#
_symmetry.space_group_name_H-M   'P 1'
#
loop_
_entity.id
_entity.type
_entity.pdbx_description
1 polymer ?
#
loop_
_entity_poly.entity_id
_entity_poly.type
_entity_poly.pdbx_seq_one_letter_code
_entity_poly.pdbx_strand_id
1 'polypeptide(L)'
;MKEKVEFEQVIERGCGLDVHKETVTATIKGEGIKQETREFSTYTRSLISLRDWLLKNGITHVAMESTGVYWKPVFNILGEHFQIILVNARHVKNVPGRKTDQLDSQWLAKLLMAGLLKASFIPIKKIRELKDLVRYKTKLTRQVSSEKNRFVKILEDANIKLSSVLTDIFCVTGMKMIREIIECDYDPDKLLYHVHGSVKKSRSEIKEAITGYVTDHHRFMMQTILESIEKTEDIIAKIDSQIAEQTKEYGLEIELLETIPGVGHDGAIGIISEVGADMSVFPDEKHIAKWAGMCPGNNETAGKKKSSRASYGNAYIRALLVQLAWSASRTKKTYLSSKYKSLVRRMGKKKAIVAVGHKILIASYFIIKDKVAYNELGEEYLSNFRKDKLVAYYKKMLQELEPNLEFETKVA
;
A
#
# COMPACT_ATOMS: atom_id res chain seq x y z
N MET A 1 11.21 17.54 -44.23
CA MET A 1 12.24 17.21 -43.22
C MET A 1 11.56 17.28 -41.84
N LYS A 2 11.57 16.24 -41.03
CA LYS A 2 11.02 16.30 -39.66
C LYS A 2 12.12 16.93 -38.80
N GLU A 3 11.80 18.05 -38.15
CA GLU A 3 12.70 18.71 -37.22
C GLU A 3 13.12 17.70 -36.14
N LYS A 4 14.44 17.51 -35.96
CA LYS A 4 15.01 16.82 -34.83
C LYS A 4 14.85 17.73 -33.61
N VAL A 5 14.03 17.32 -32.66
CA VAL A 5 13.96 17.99 -31.35
C VAL A 5 15.31 17.78 -30.66
N GLU A 6 16.08 18.82 -30.48
CA GLU A 6 17.32 18.85 -29.70
C GLU A 6 17.02 19.46 -28.33
N PHE A 7 17.51 18.82 -27.27
CA PHE A 7 17.42 19.32 -25.92
C PHE A 7 18.80 19.72 -25.43
N GLU A 8 18.86 20.72 -24.56
CA GLU A 8 20.09 21.10 -23.86
C GLU A 8 20.59 19.91 -23.02
N GLN A 9 21.90 19.66 -23.04
CA GLN A 9 22.50 18.53 -22.35
C GLN A 9 22.87 18.93 -20.91
N VAL A 10 22.30 18.23 -19.91
CA VAL A 10 22.53 18.47 -18.48
C VAL A 10 23.47 17.42 -17.87
N ILE A 11 23.50 16.21 -18.46
CA ILE A 11 24.33 15.09 -18.02
C ILE A 11 25.41 14.84 -19.07
N GLU A 12 26.67 14.79 -18.67
CA GLU A 12 27.79 14.64 -19.58
C GLU A 12 27.77 13.30 -20.32
N ARG A 13 27.59 12.17 -19.57
CA ARG A 13 27.57 10.81 -20.12
C ARG A 13 26.53 9.96 -19.44
N GLY A 14 25.66 9.35 -20.22
CA GLY A 14 24.56 8.54 -19.69
C GLY A 14 24.23 7.34 -20.58
N CYS A 15 23.50 6.39 -20.00
CA CYS A 15 23.00 5.20 -20.68
C CYS A 15 21.51 5.04 -20.46
N GLY A 16 20.76 4.75 -21.54
CA GLY A 16 19.38 4.29 -21.47
C GLY A 16 19.33 2.77 -21.64
N LEU A 17 18.62 2.11 -20.75
CA LEU A 17 18.41 0.65 -20.78
C LEU A 17 16.96 0.33 -21.05
N ASP A 18 16.69 -0.46 -22.06
CA ASP A 18 15.44 -1.15 -22.26
C ASP A 18 15.59 -2.60 -21.76
N VAL A 19 14.84 -2.95 -20.73
CA VAL A 19 15.01 -4.20 -19.97
C VAL A 19 13.84 -5.13 -20.22
N HIS A 20 14.13 -6.28 -20.84
CA HIS A 20 13.19 -7.38 -21.05
C HIS A 20 13.55 -8.60 -20.19
N LYS A 21 12.78 -9.68 -20.33
CA LYS A 21 13.00 -10.93 -19.59
C LYS A 21 14.35 -11.58 -19.94
N GLU A 22 14.73 -11.58 -21.19
CA GLU A 22 15.89 -12.33 -21.72
C GLU A 22 17.02 -11.40 -22.16
N THR A 23 16.70 -10.15 -22.51
CA THR A 23 17.64 -9.18 -23.09
C THR A 23 17.59 -7.83 -22.39
N VAL A 24 18.71 -7.13 -22.47
CA VAL A 24 18.87 -5.72 -22.07
C VAL A 24 19.50 -4.99 -23.23
N THR A 25 18.77 -4.08 -23.86
CA THR A 25 19.29 -3.18 -24.88
C THR A 25 19.79 -1.91 -24.22
N ALA A 26 21.10 -1.64 -24.36
CA ALA A 26 21.80 -0.52 -23.75
C ALA A 26 22.27 0.46 -24.79
N THR A 27 21.91 1.74 -24.67
CA THR A 27 22.41 2.83 -25.52
C THR A 27 23.18 3.84 -24.69
N ILE A 28 24.46 4.00 -24.97
CA ILE A 28 25.30 5.06 -24.38
C ILE A 28 25.26 6.33 -25.26
N LYS A 29 25.30 7.46 -24.56
CA LYS A 29 25.35 8.78 -25.19
C LYS A 29 26.08 9.77 -24.28
N GLY A 30 26.86 10.70 -24.88
CA GLY A 30 27.52 11.72 -24.07
C GLY A 30 28.62 12.46 -24.81
N GLU A 31 29.27 13.39 -24.11
CA GLU A 31 30.36 14.20 -24.63
C GLU A 31 31.62 13.34 -24.82
N GLY A 32 32.25 13.50 -26.00
CA GLY A 32 33.48 12.77 -26.34
C GLY A 32 33.30 11.27 -26.61
N ILE A 33 32.06 10.75 -26.62
CA ILE A 33 31.78 9.36 -26.97
C ILE A 33 30.79 9.27 -28.15
N LYS A 34 31.02 8.29 -29.04
CA LYS A 34 30.08 7.99 -30.11
C LYS A 34 28.87 7.28 -29.55
N GLN A 35 27.65 7.70 -29.90
CA GLN A 35 26.46 6.97 -29.54
C GLN A 35 26.55 5.52 -30.04
N GLU A 36 26.44 4.59 -29.16
CA GLU A 36 26.50 3.14 -29.43
C GLU A 36 25.38 2.41 -28.73
N THR A 37 24.76 1.43 -29.41
CA THR A 37 23.72 0.56 -28.85
C THR A 37 24.25 -0.86 -28.90
N ARG A 38 24.17 -1.55 -27.76
CA ARG A 38 24.51 -2.99 -27.63
C ARG A 38 23.37 -3.73 -26.97
N GLU A 39 23.25 -5.00 -27.30
CA GLU A 39 22.36 -5.93 -26.65
C GLU A 39 23.14 -6.89 -25.76
N PHE A 40 22.61 -7.13 -24.57
CA PHE A 40 23.15 -8.04 -23.56
C PHE A 40 22.07 -9.01 -23.12
N SER A 41 22.44 -10.24 -22.78
CA SER A 41 21.49 -11.15 -22.11
C SER A 41 21.34 -10.78 -20.64
N THR A 42 20.26 -11.21 -20.02
CA THR A 42 19.99 -10.98 -18.58
C THR A 42 20.76 -11.91 -17.63
N TYR A 43 21.62 -12.79 -18.17
CA TYR A 43 22.51 -13.64 -17.35
C TYR A 43 23.57 -12.79 -16.64
N THR A 44 23.90 -13.16 -15.39
CA THR A 44 24.83 -12.40 -14.54
C THR A 44 26.14 -12.03 -15.22
N ARG A 45 26.77 -12.98 -15.95
CA ARG A 45 28.01 -12.74 -16.68
C ARG A 45 27.85 -11.62 -17.73
N SER A 46 26.74 -11.63 -18.46
CA SER A 46 26.47 -10.61 -19.48
C SER A 46 26.15 -9.24 -18.86
N LEU A 47 25.45 -9.20 -17.72
CA LEU A 47 25.20 -7.96 -16.98
C LEU A 47 26.48 -7.39 -16.35
N ILE A 48 27.43 -8.24 -15.95
CA ILE A 48 28.79 -7.82 -15.54
C ILE A 48 29.51 -7.21 -16.75
N SER A 49 29.45 -7.85 -17.93
CA SER A 49 30.03 -7.29 -19.15
C SER A 49 29.39 -5.94 -19.55
N LEU A 50 28.09 -5.79 -19.33
CA LEU A 50 27.41 -4.49 -19.49
C LEU A 50 27.98 -3.45 -18.52
N ARG A 51 28.11 -3.78 -17.24
CA ARG A 51 28.74 -2.88 -16.24
C ARG A 51 30.12 -2.44 -16.67
N ASP A 52 30.97 -3.37 -17.07
CA ASP A 52 32.36 -3.10 -17.43
C ASP A 52 32.46 -2.25 -18.71
N TRP A 53 31.55 -2.49 -19.69
CA TRP A 53 31.44 -1.66 -20.86
C TRP A 53 30.99 -0.22 -20.54
N LEU A 54 30.04 -0.04 -19.62
CA LEU A 54 29.60 1.28 -19.17
C LEU A 54 30.71 2.04 -18.43
N LEU A 55 31.45 1.35 -17.51
CA LEU A 55 32.60 1.94 -16.81
C LEU A 55 33.71 2.37 -17.77
N LYS A 56 34.04 1.52 -18.75
CA LYS A 56 35.04 1.85 -19.79
C LYS A 56 34.69 3.10 -20.58
N ASN A 57 33.41 3.38 -20.81
CA ASN A 57 32.95 4.56 -21.52
C ASN A 57 32.70 5.79 -20.63
N GLY A 58 33.03 5.70 -19.32
CA GLY A 58 32.88 6.78 -18.36
C GLY A 58 31.44 7.20 -18.13
N ILE A 59 30.50 6.25 -18.23
CA ILE A 59 29.08 6.49 -17.94
C ILE A 59 28.92 6.74 -16.44
N THR A 60 28.14 7.74 -16.07
CA THR A 60 27.84 8.10 -14.68
C THR A 60 26.40 7.82 -14.31
N HIS A 61 25.48 8.00 -15.24
CA HIS A 61 24.04 7.88 -15.03
C HIS A 61 23.43 6.82 -15.94
N VAL A 62 22.54 6.02 -15.40
CA VAL A 62 21.82 4.96 -16.13
C VAL A 62 20.31 5.11 -15.91
N ALA A 63 19.55 5.24 -16.99
CA ALA A 63 18.10 5.25 -16.94
C ALA A 63 17.52 3.91 -17.38
N MET A 64 16.53 3.38 -16.65
CA MET A 64 15.78 2.17 -17.04
C MET A 64 14.31 2.27 -16.65
N GLU A 65 13.43 1.58 -17.38
CA GLU A 65 12.02 1.50 -17.02
C GLU A 65 11.74 0.50 -15.90
N SER A 66 10.79 0.83 -15.01
CA SER A 66 10.32 -0.03 -13.91
C SER A 66 9.33 -1.09 -14.38
N THR A 67 9.63 -1.80 -15.48
CA THR A 67 8.73 -2.80 -16.05
C THR A 67 8.85 -4.13 -15.32
N GLY A 68 7.76 -4.57 -14.68
CA GLY A 68 7.70 -5.85 -13.96
C GLY A 68 8.75 -6.00 -12.87
N VAL A 69 9.46 -7.13 -12.87
CA VAL A 69 10.53 -7.48 -11.92
C VAL A 69 11.92 -7.49 -12.58
N TYR A 70 11.99 -7.39 -13.90
CA TYR A 70 13.19 -7.62 -14.70
C TYR A 70 14.29 -6.57 -14.46
N TRP A 71 13.93 -5.37 -14.05
CA TRP A 71 14.89 -4.31 -13.69
C TRP A 71 15.70 -4.63 -12.42
N LYS A 72 15.16 -5.47 -11.49
CA LYS A 72 15.80 -5.74 -10.19
C LYS A 72 17.21 -6.35 -10.33
N PRO A 73 17.43 -7.42 -11.11
CA PRO A 73 18.78 -7.98 -11.31
C PRO A 73 19.77 -6.96 -11.91
N VAL A 74 19.31 -6.17 -12.89
CA VAL A 74 20.13 -5.12 -13.52
C VAL A 74 20.48 -4.05 -12.49
N PHE A 75 19.51 -3.60 -11.71
CA PHE A 75 19.72 -2.64 -10.63
C PHE A 75 20.71 -3.15 -9.57
N ASN A 76 20.63 -4.44 -9.19
CA ASN A 76 21.52 -5.00 -8.16
C ASN A 76 22.98 -5.06 -8.63
N ILE A 77 23.23 -5.19 -9.94
CA ILE A 77 24.61 -5.24 -10.49
C ILE A 77 25.14 -3.85 -10.79
N LEU A 78 24.29 -2.94 -11.25
CA LEU A 78 24.73 -1.60 -11.69
C LEU A 78 24.66 -0.55 -10.58
N GLY A 79 23.77 -0.74 -9.57
CA GLY A 79 23.43 0.31 -8.59
C GLY A 79 24.57 0.74 -7.66
N GLU A 80 25.63 -0.07 -7.51
CA GLU A 80 26.84 0.29 -6.73
C GLU A 80 27.82 1.15 -7.53
N HIS A 81 27.70 1.18 -8.87
CA HIS A 81 28.65 1.82 -9.75
C HIS A 81 28.11 3.06 -10.46
N PHE A 82 26.78 3.16 -10.60
CA PHE A 82 26.13 4.21 -11.39
C PHE A 82 24.98 4.83 -10.62
N GLN A 83 24.69 6.09 -10.92
CA GLN A 83 23.45 6.72 -10.47
C GLN A 83 22.29 6.20 -11.33
N ILE A 84 21.47 5.33 -10.74
CA ILE A 84 20.36 4.71 -11.45
C ILE A 84 19.11 5.58 -11.34
N ILE A 85 18.54 5.93 -12.50
CA ILE A 85 17.26 6.61 -12.63
C ILE A 85 16.22 5.61 -13.13
N LEU A 86 15.49 4.99 -12.18
CA LEU A 86 14.39 4.13 -12.52
C LEU A 86 13.16 4.98 -12.84
N VAL A 87 12.63 4.88 -14.04
CA VAL A 87 11.51 5.70 -14.51
C VAL A 87 10.23 4.88 -14.66
N ASN A 88 9.10 5.53 -14.40
CA ASN A 88 7.81 4.92 -14.65
C ASN A 88 7.48 4.99 -16.14
N ALA A 89 7.17 3.84 -16.77
CA ALA A 89 6.81 3.72 -18.18
C ALA A 89 5.74 4.73 -18.66
N ARG A 90 4.80 5.10 -17.78
CA ARG A 90 3.76 6.10 -18.09
C ARG A 90 4.31 7.50 -18.26
N HIS A 91 5.37 7.87 -17.52
CA HIS A 91 6.00 9.18 -17.67
C HIS A 91 6.76 9.28 -19.00
N VAL A 92 7.47 8.23 -19.37
CA VAL A 92 8.20 8.15 -20.63
C VAL A 92 7.26 8.20 -21.84
N LYS A 93 6.12 7.49 -21.76
CA LYS A 93 5.09 7.46 -22.84
C LYS A 93 4.41 8.81 -23.08
N ASN A 94 4.39 9.69 -22.09
CA ASN A 94 3.75 11.02 -22.22
C ASN A 94 4.65 12.06 -22.89
N VAL A 95 5.92 11.76 -23.13
CA VAL A 95 6.82 12.64 -23.87
C VAL A 95 6.66 12.34 -25.38
N PRO A 96 6.29 13.32 -26.23
CA PRO A 96 6.08 13.09 -27.65
C PRO A 96 7.33 12.54 -28.34
N GLY A 97 7.22 11.42 -29.06
CA GLY A 97 8.30 10.79 -29.81
C GLY A 97 7.85 9.52 -30.52
N ARG A 98 8.64 9.01 -31.48
CA ARG A 98 8.37 7.75 -32.18
C ARG A 98 8.89 6.58 -31.36
N LYS A 99 8.10 5.52 -31.29
CA LYS A 99 8.34 4.31 -30.51
C LYS A 99 8.68 3.10 -31.41
N THR A 100 9.87 2.51 -31.22
CA THR A 100 10.24 1.15 -31.63
C THR A 100 11.24 0.64 -30.59
N ASP A 101 11.34 -0.68 -30.37
CA ASP A 101 12.11 -1.26 -29.26
C ASP A 101 13.60 -0.86 -29.23
N GLN A 102 14.28 -0.77 -30.36
CA GLN A 102 15.64 -0.20 -30.43
C GLN A 102 15.69 1.30 -30.14
N LEU A 103 14.56 2.01 -30.35
CA LEU A 103 14.43 3.43 -30.05
C LEU A 103 14.10 3.69 -28.59
N ASP A 104 13.63 2.68 -27.82
CA ASP A 104 13.27 2.88 -26.43
C ASP A 104 14.51 3.14 -25.55
N SER A 105 15.62 2.37 -25.72
CA SER A 105 16.88 2.65 -25.03
C SER A 105 17.53 3.95 -25.47
N GLN A 106 17.50 4.25 -26.79
CA GLN A 106 18.00 5.52 -27.34
C GLN A 106 17.17 6.72 -26.87
N TRP A 107 15.86 6.55 -26.77
CA TRP A 107 14.96 7.57 -26.27
C TRP A 107 15.17 7.84 -24.78
N LEU A 108 15.32 6.78 -23.98
CA LEU A 108 15.67 6.91 -22.57
C LEU A 108 17.02 7.61 -22.37
N ALA A 109 18.05 7.25 -23.16
CA ALA A 109 19.33 7.93 -23.13
C ALA A 109 19.19 9.43 -23.47
N LYS A 110 18.40 9.76 -24.49
CA LYS A 110 18.16 11.17 -24.89
C LYS A 110 17.45 11.97 -23.81
N LEU A 111 16.40 11.41 -23.18
CA LEU A 111 15.68 12.06 -22.10
C LEU A 111 16.52 12.19 -20.83
N LEU A 112 17.36 11.18 -20.55
CA LEU A 112 18.31 11.19 -19.45
C LEU A 112 19.31 12.36 -19.61
N MET A 113 19.94 12.47 -20.77
CA MET A 113 20.90 13.52 -21.05
C MET A 113 20.32 14.93 -20.91
N ALA A 114 19.06 15.10 -21.27
CA ALA A 114 18.32 16.35 -21.13
C ALA A 114 17.77 16.63 -19.72
N GLY A 115 18.01 15.76 -18.73
CA GLY A 115 17.49 15.92 -17.37
C GLY A 115 15.96 15.84 -17.25
N LEU A 116 15.26 15.29 -18.25
CA LEU A 116 13.80 15.24 -18.30
C LEU A 116 13.18 14.04 -17.59
N LEU A 117 14.00 13.12 -17.07
CA LEU A 117 13.54 11.93 -16.39
C LEU A 117 13.35 12.19 -14.89
N LYS A 118 12.20 11.79 -14.36
CA LYS A 118 11.93 11.79 -12.92
C LYS A 118 12.18 10.41 -12.35
N ALA A 119 13.13 10.32 -11.41
CA ALA A 119 13.42 9.08 -10.70
C ALA A 119 12.22 8.59 -9.90
N SER A 120 11.95 7.29 -9.98
CA SER A 120 11.06 6.59 -9.05
C SER A 120 11.79 6.33 -7.74
N PHE A 121 11.08 6.42 -6.62
CA PHE A 121 11.64 6.05 -5.33
C PHE A 121 11.96 4.55 -5.27
N ILE A 122 13.21 4.22 -4.99
CA ILE A 122 13.70 2.87 -4.76
C ILE A 122 14.23 2.81 -3.33
N PRO A 123 13.59 2.05 -2.42
CA PRO A 123 14.10 1.86 -1.08
C PRO A 123 15.46 1.15 -1.07
N ILE A 124 16.23 1.33 0.00
CA ILE A 124 17.45 0.58 0.25
C ILE A 124 17.19 -0.94 0.28
N LYS A 125 18.20 -1.77 0.10
CA LYS A 125 18.08 -3.22 -0.03
C LYS A 125 17.30 -3.85 1.14
N LYS A 126 17.63 -3.51 2.39
CA LYS A 126 16.93 -4.01 3.59
C LYS A 126 15.43 -3.72 3.56
N ILE A 127 15.03 -2.49 3.22
CA ILE A 127 13.61 -2.12 3.10
C ILE A 127 12.94 -2.85 1.93
N ARG A 128 13.65 -3.12 0.83
CA ARG A 128 13.09 -3.91 -0.28
C ARG A 128 12.83 -5.37 0.12
N GLU A 129 13.73 -5.97 0.90
CA GLU A 129 13.58 -7.32 1.43
C GLU A 129 12.42 -7.38 2.45
N LEU A 130 12.36 -6.45 3.39
CA LEU A 130 11.22 -6.32 4.31
C LEU A 130 9.89 -6.12 3.57
N LYS A 131 9.87 -5.27 2.57
CA LYS A 131 8.70 -5.06 1.71
C LYS A 131 8.23 -6.34 1.03
N ASP A 132 9.13 -7.15 0.49
CA ASP A 132 8.77 -8.40 -0.16
C ASP A 132 8.15 -9.38 0.86
N LEU A 133 8.67 -9.46 2.10
CA LEU A 133 8.09 -10.27 3.19
C LEU A 133 6.69 -9.79 3.61
N VAL A 134 6.52 -8.49 3.87
CA VAL A 134 5.23 -7.92 4.31
C VAL A 134 4.15 -8.08 3.23
N ARG A 135 4.52 -7.88 1.97
CA ARG A 135 3.59 -8.09 0.84
C ARG A 135 3.22 -9.55 0.67
N TYR A 136 4.18 -10.46 0.86
CA TYR A 136 3.93 -11.90 0.79
C TYR A 136 3.03 -12.36 1.94
N LYS A 137 3.30 -11.93 3.19
CA LYS A 137 2.41 -12.14 4.34
C LYS A 137 0.98 -11.68 4.02
N THR A 138 0.82 -10.46 3.49
CA THR A 138 -0.50 -9.92 3.12
C THR A 138 -1.22 -10.80 2.10
N LYS A 139 -0.51 -11.36 1.11
CA LYS A 139 -1.08 -12.27 0.12
C LYS A 139 -1.53 -13.59 0.76
N LEU A 140 -0.70 -14.18 1.62
CA LEU A 140 -1.03 -15.41 2.33
C LEU A 140 -2.22 -15.23 3.28
N THR A 141 -2.29 -14.12 4.02
CA THR A 141 -3.43 -13.81 4.90
C THR A 141 -4.75 -13.73 4.10
N ARG A 142 -4.71 -13.14 2.90
CA ARG A 142 -5.88 -13.13 2.00
C ARG A 142 -6.23 -14.53 1.49
N GLN A 143 -5.24 -15.36 1.24
CA GLN A 143 -5.45 -16.76 0.85
C GLN A 143 -6.13 -17.54 1.98
N VAL A 144 -5.64 -17.44 3.23
CA VAL A 144 -6.29 -18.03 4.42
C VAL A 144 -7.75 -17.58 4.52
N SER A 145 -8.02 -16.27 4.38
CA SER A 145 -9.39 -15.75 4.40
C SER A 145 -10.27 -16.33 3.29
N SER A 146 -9.70 -16.54 2.10
CA SER A 146 -10.40 -17.17 0.98
C SER A 146 -10.73 -18.64 1.26
N GLU A 147 -9.78 -19.38 1.83
CA GLU A 147 -9.99 -20.79 2.21
C GLU A 147 -10.99 -20.92 3.36
N LYS A 148 -10.93 -20.02 4.36
CA LYS A 148 -11.96 -19.96 5.44
C LYS A 148 -13.37 -19.74 4.86
N ASN A 149 -13.51 -18.84 3.89
CA ASN A 149 -14.79 -18.64 3.21
C ASN A 149 -15.23 -19.86 2.37
N ARG A 150 -14.27 -20.59 1.76
CA ARG A 150 -14.57 -21.85 1.05
C ARG A 150 -15.04 -22.92 2.02
N PHE A 151 -14.39 -23.05 3.17
CA PHE A 151 -14.79 -23.95 4.23
C PHE A 151 -16.23 -23.72 4.68
N VAL A 152 -16.61 -22.46 4.92
CA VAL A 152 -18.00 -22.10 5.25
C VAL A 152 -18.98 -22.60 4.19
N LYS A 153 -18.62 -22.50 2.89
CA LYS A 153 -19.50 -22.99 1.80
C LYS A 153 -19.67 -24.51 1.81
N ILE A 154 -18.67 -25.27 2.22
CA ILE A 154 -18.80 -26.73 2.37
C ILE A 154 -19.72 -27.08 3.54
N LEU A 155 -19.65 -26.32 4.66
CA LEU A 155 -20.61 -26.48 5.76
C LEU A 155 -22.05 -26.15 5.32
N GLU A 156 -22.21 -25.07 4.53
CA GLU A 156 -23.52 -24.70 3.99
C GLU A 156 -24.08 -25.75 3.02
N ASP A 157 -23.23 -26.40 2.20
CA ASP A 157 -23.61 -27.51 1.30
C ASP A 157 -24.05 -28.75 2.09
N ALA A 158 -23.39 -29.04 3.22
CA ALA A 158 -23.80 -30.06 4.18
C ALA A 158 -25.03 -29.66 5.02
N ASN A 159 -25.63 -28.50 4.77
CA ASN A 159 -26.70 -27.88 5.55
C ASN A 159 -26.34 -27.66 7.05
N ILE A 160 -25.07 -27.44 7.38
CA ILE A 160 -24.61 -27.11 8.72
C ILE A 160 -24.44 -25.59 8.83
N LYS A 161 -25.30 -24.96 9.67
CA LYS A 161 -25.35 -23.50 9.84
C LYS A 161 -24.49 -23.01 11.02
N LEU A 162 -23.27 -23.52 11.16
CA LEU A 162 -22.38 -23.22 12.29
C LEU A 162 -22.11 -21.70 12.41
N SER A 163 -22.04 -20.98 11.29
CA SER A 163 -21.89 -19.53 11.23
C SER A 163 -23.10 -18.74 11.79
N SER A 164 -24.28 -19.36 11.91
CA SER A 164 -25.45 -18.74 12.55
C SER A 164 -25.39 -18.80 14.07
N VAL A 165 -24.56 -19.70 14.61
CA VAL A 165 -24.42 -19.98 16.07
C VAL A 165 -23.16 -19.35 16.62
N LEU A 166 -22.05 -19.45 15.90
CA LEU A 166 -20.74 -18.92 16.26
C LEU A 166 -20.38 -17.71 15.40
N THR A 167 -19.95 -16.63 16.02
CA THR A 167 -19.47 -15.43 15.31
C THR A 167 -18.21 -15.75 14.48
N ASP A 168 -17.35 -16.63 14.99
CA ASP A 168 -16.20 -17.17 14.29
C ASP A 168 -16.19 -18.69 14.45
N ILE A 169 -16.36 -19.41 13.34
CA ILE A 169 -16.37 -20.88 13.34
C ILE A 169 -14.97 -21.49 13.54
N PHE A 170 -13.91 -20.70 13.36
CA PHE A 170 -12.52 -21.10 13.59
C PHE A 170 -12.05 -20.79 15.01
N CYS A 171 -12.96 -20.36 15.92
CA CYS A 171 -12.66 -20.28 17.35
C CYS A 171 -12.45 -21.67 17.97
N VAL A 172 -11.94 -21.72 19.21
CA VAL A 172 -11.64 -22.98 19.92
C VAL A 172 -12.84 -23.94 19.93
N THR A 173 -14.03 -23.44 20.23
CA THR A 173 -15.27 -24.24 20.21
C THR A 173 -15.60 -24.75 18.81
N GLY A 174 -15.59 -23.87 17.84
CA GLY A 174 -15.89 -24.22 16.44
C GLY A 174 -14.90 -25.23 15.87
N MET A 175 -13.60 -25.07 16.15
CA MET A 175 -12.57 -26.03 15.72
C MET A 175 -12.75 -27.43 16.32
N LYS A 176 -13.18 -27.54 17.60
CA LYS A 176 -13.51 -28.84 18.19
C LYS A 176 -14.67 -29.49 17.45
N MET A 177 -15.75 -28.75 17.21
CA MET A 177 -16.90 -29.24 16.44
C MET A 177 -16.52 -29.63 15.00
N ILE A 178 -15.74 -28.82 14.33
CA ILE A 178 -15.25 -29.09 12.95
C ILE A 178 -14.44 -30.39 12.91
N ARG A 179 -13.50 -30.59 13.83
CA ARG A 179 -12.69 -31.81 13.89
C ARG A 179 -13.55 -33.04 14.14
N GLU A 180 -14.52 -32.97 15.02
CA GLU A 180 -15.45 -34.08 15.28
C GLU A 180 -16.30 -34.40 14.05
N ILE A 181 -16.77 -33.40 13.31
CA ILE A 181 -17.48 -33.59 12.01
C ILE A 181 -16.60 -34.32 11.00
N ILE A 182 -15.30 -34.03 10.98
CA ILE A 182 -14.35 -34.61 10.02
C ILE A 182 -13.95 -36.04 10.42
N GLU A 183 -13.60 -36.24 11.70
CA GLU A 183 -12.92 -37.46 12.18
C GLU A 183 -13.88 -38.58 12.62
N CYS A 184 -15.10 -38.21 13.07
CA CYS A 184 -16.03 -39.13 13.70
C CYS A 184 -17.33 -39.31 12.92
N ASP A 185 -18.14 -40.30 13.33
CA ASP A 185 -19.53 -40.37 12.90
C ASP A 185 -20.26 -39.14 13.40
N TYR A 186 -20.74 -38.34 12.45
CA TYR A 186 -21.41 -37.09 12.71
C TYR A 186 -22.67 -37.32 13.59
N ASP A 187 -22.62 -36.76 14.81
CA ASP A 187 -23.70 -36.83 15.77
C ASP A 187 -23.94 -35.40 16.37
N PRO A 188 -25.07 -34.75 16.04
CA PRO A 188 -25.39 -33.43 16.57
C PRO A 188 -25.45 -33.37 18.12
N ASP A 189 -25.82 -34.45 18.79
CA ASP A 189 -25.87 -34.45 20.25
C ASP A 189 -24.47 -34.43 20.88
N LYS A 190 -23.50 -35.12 20.29
CA LYS A 190 -22.09 -35.04 20.71
C LYS A 190 -21.51 -33.65 20.48
N LEU A 191 -21.78 -33.02 19.34
CA LEU A 191 -21.30 -31.67 19.04
C LEU A 191 -21.75 -30.60 20.02
N LEU A 192 -22.93 -30.79 20.64
CA LEU A 192 -23.45 -29.90 21.68
C LEU A 192 -22.59 -29.85 22.95
N TYR A 193 -21.81 -30.90 23.27
CA TYR A 193 -20.89 -30.89 24.41
C TYR A 193 -19.75 -29.87 24.26
N HIS A 194 -19.39 -29.52 23.04
CA HIS A 194 -18.33 -28.51 22.78
C HIS A 194 -18.82 -27.08 22.94
N VAL A 195 -20.13 -26.85 22.99
CA VAL A 195 -20.70 -25.51 23.04
C VAL A 195 -20.42 -24.85 24.38
N HIS A 196 -19.65 -23.76 24.37
CA HIS A 196 -19.36 -23.00 25.59
C HIS A 196 -20.58 -22.19 26.03
N GLY A 197 -20.77 -22.03 27.35
CA GLY A 197 -21.92 -21.32 27.94
C GLY A 197 -22.04 -19.83 27.56
N SER A 198 -21.03 -19.23 26.93
CA SER A 198 -21.10 -17.88 26.41
C SER A 198 -21.90 -17.73 25.09
N VAL A 199 -22.28 -18.86 24.47
CA VAL A 199 -23.13 -18.84 23.26
C VAL A 199 -24.55 -18.47 23.66
N LYS A 200 -25.03 -17.34 23.13
CA LYS A 200 -26.35 -16.76 23.53
C LYS A 200 -27.58 -17.52 23.00
N LYS A 201 -27.39 -18.43 22.04
CA LYS A 201 -28.47 -19.23 21.44
C LYS A 201 -28.91 -20.37 22.37
N SER A 202 -30.18 -20.76 22.31
CA SER A 202 -30.67 -21.90 23.02
C SER A 202 -30.05 -23.22 22.52
N ARG A 203 -29.99 -24.22 23.37
CA ARG A 203 -29.42 -25.53 23.03
C ARG A 203 -30.18 -26.22 21.90
N SER A 204 -31.51 -26.01 21.81
CA SER A 204 -32.33 -26.51 20.69
C SER A 204 -32.03 -25.80 19.37
N GLU A 205 -31.90 -24.48 19.37
CA GLU A 205 -31.48 -23.71 18.16
C GLU A 205 -30.10 -24.11 17.66
N ILE A 206 -29.18 -24.38 18.60
CA ILE A 206 -27.82 -24.83 18.23
C ILE A 206 -27.91 -26.22 17.62
N LYS A 207 -28.65 -27.14 18.21
CA LYS A 207 -28.84 -28.50 17.67
C LYS A 207 -29.43 -28.47 16.25
N GLU A 208 -30.44 -27.65 16.04
CA GLU A 208 -31.03 -27.48 14.70
C GLU A 208 -30.04 -26.95 13.69
N ALA A 209 -29.25 -25.94 14.05
CA ALA A 209 -28.24 -25.31 13.16
C ALA A 209 -27.10 -26.26 12.79
N ILE A 210 -26.76 -27.22 13.68
CA ILE A 210 -25.69 -28.19 13.43
C ILE A 210 -26.22 -29.55 12.94
N THR A 211 -27.54 -29.72 12.78
CA THR A 211 -28.13 -30.92 12.19
C THR A 211 -28.16 -30.74 10.65
N GLY A 212 -27.36 -31.54 9.97
CA GLY A 212 -27.24 -31.49 8.54
C GLY A 212 -26.96 -32.86 7.91
N TYR A 213 -26.55 -32.88 6.66
CA TYR A 213 -26.24 -34.09 5.90
C TYR A 213 -24.79 -34.10 5.49
N VAL A 214 -23.91 -34.73 6.29
CA VAL A 214 -22.47 -34.81 6.04
C VAL A 214 -22.14 -36.09 5.25
N THR A 215 -21.56 -35.93 4.07
CA THR A 215 -21.07 -37.05 3.24
C THR A 215 -19.56 -37.19 3.39
N ASP A 216 -19.00 -38.31 2.93
CA ASP A 216 -17.54 -38.53 2.88
C ASP A 216 -16.84 -37.46 2.00
N HIS A 217 -17.51 -36.99 0.95
CA HIS A 217 -17.02 -35.89 0.14
C HIS A 217 -16.87 -34.58 0.96
N HIS A 218 -17.88 -34.23 1.78
CA HIS A 218 -17.81 -33.06 2.64
C HIS A 218 -16.65 -33.19 3.64
N ARG A 219 -16.47 -34.34 4.28
CA ARG A 219 -15.36 -34.60 5.21
C ARG A 219 -14.01 -34.44 4.54
N PHE A 220 -13.82 -35.09 3.36
CA PHE A 220 -12.59 -34.96 2.58
C PHE A 220 -12.29 -33.51 2.23
N MET A 221 -13.29 -32.75 1.75
CA MET A 221 -13.11 -31.35 1.37
C MET A 221 -12.79 -30.48 2.58
N MET A 222 -13.49 -30.66 3.70
CA MET A 222 -13.24 -29.93 4.95
C MET A 222 -11.83 -30.20 5.47
N GLN A 223 -11.40 -31.47 5.51
CA GLN A 223 -10.06 -31.86 5.93
C GLN A 223 -8.99 -31.21 5.04
N THR A 224 -9.14 -31.32 3.72
CA THR A 224 -8.17 -30.75 2.73
C THR A 224 -8.04 -29.24 2.88
N ILE A 225 -9.17 -28.52 3.05
CA ILE A 225 -9.16 -27.06 3.21
C ILE A 225 -8.53 -26.68 4.55
N LEU A 226 -8.85 -27.41 5.62
CA LEU A 226 -8.29 -27.15 6.96
C LEU A 226 -6.77 -27.34 6.97
N GLU A 227 -6.26 -28.40 6.39
CA GLU A 227 -4.81 -28.60 6.22
C GLU A 227 -4.14 -27.49 5.42
N SER A 228 -4.80 -27.00 4.38
CA SER A 228 -4.29 -25.87 3.58
C SER A 228 -4.22 -24.59 4.40
N ILE A 229 -5.22 -24.33 5.26
CA ILE A 229 -5.26 -23.18 6.19
C ILE A 229 -4.10 -23.30 7.18
N GLU A 230 -3.99 -24.43 7.90
CA GLU A 230 -2.98 -24.67 8.93
C GLU A 230 -1.55 -24.51 8.36
N LYS A 231 -1.26 -25.17 7.22
CA LYS A 231 0.04 -25.04 6.54
C LYS A 231 0.35 -23.60 6.13
N THR A 232 -0.66 -22.85 5.70
CA THR A 232 -0.46 -21.44 5.30
C THR A 232 -0.25 -20.55 6.52
N GLU A 233 -0.95 -20.81 7.63
CA GLU A 233 -0.76 -20.09 8.89
C GLU A 233 0.65 -20.36 9.49
N ASP A 234 1.18 -21.58 9.37
CA ASP A 234 2.58 -21.90 9.74
C ASP A 234 3.62 -21.13 8.90
N ILE A 235 3.36 -20.98 7.60
CA ILE A 235 4.23 -20.17 6.73
C ILE A 235 4.18 -18.70 7.16
N ILE A 236 3.00 -18.17 7.46
CA ILE A 236 2.83 -16.81 7.95
C ILE A 236 3.62 -16.61 9.25
N ALA A 237 3.56 -17.54 10.20
CA ALA A 237 4.31 -17.46 11.45
C ALA A 237 5.84 -17.40 11.23
N LYS A 238 6.37 -18.18 10.26
CA LYS A 238 7.79 -18.10 9.88
C LYS A 238 8.15 -16.75 9.28
N ILE A 239 7.29 -16.20 8.42
CA ILE A 239 7.48 -14.86 7.84
C ILE A 239 7.45 -13.80 8.92
N ASP A 240 6.53 -13.91 9.88
CA ASP A 240 6.43 -12.97 11.02
C ASP A 240 7.71 -12.95 11.86
N SER A 241 8.32 -14.11 12.10
CA SER A 241 9.61 -14.19 12.79
C SER A 241 10.72 -13.46 12.02
N GLN A 242 10.75 -13.58 10.69
CA GLN A 242 11.73 -12.87 9.85
C GLN A 242 11.45 -11.36 9.80
N ILE A 243 10.19 -10.95 9.74
CA ILE A 243 9.79 -9.53 9.80
C ILE A 243 10.22 -8.95 11.15
N ALA A 244 9.95 -9.62 12.27
CA ALA A 244 10.33 -9.18 13.60
C ALA A 244 11.84 -8.97 13.73
N GLU A 245 12.66 -9.87 13.15
CA GLU A 245 14.10 -9.72 13.14
C GLU A 245 14.56 -8.51 12.32
N GLN A 246 14.04 -8.36 11.10
CA GLN A 246 14.42 -7.25 10.21
C GLN A 246 13.93 -5.88 10.68
N THR A 247 12.91 -5.84 11.53
CA THR A 247 12.32 -4.58 12.04
C THR A 247 12.96 -4.11 13.35
N LYS A 248 13.83 -4.88 13.98
CA LYS A 248 14.52 -4.47 15.24
C LYS A 248 15.23 -3.12 15.12
N GLU A 249 15.85 -2.84 13.98
CA GLU A 249 16.55 -1.58 13.74
C GLU A 249 15.61 -0.37 13.58
N TYR A 250 14.31 -0.61 13.35
CA TYR A 250 13.27 0.42 13.17
C TYR A 250 12.31 0.52 14.37
N GLY A 251 12.70 -0.03 15.53
CA GLY A 251 11.83 -0.11 16.72
C GLY A 251 11.27 1.23 17.14
N LEU A 252 12.13 2.28 17.19
CA LEU A 252 11.70 3.63 17.55
C LEU A 252 10.64 4.18 16.61
N GLU A 253 10.85 4.07 15.29
CA GLU A 253 9.91 4.56 14.30
C GLU A 253 8.58 3.82 14.35
N ILE A 254 8.62 2.50 14.62
CA ILE A 254 7.43 1.66 14.76
C ILE A 254 6.64 2.09 15.99
N GLU A 255 7.28 2.20 17.16
CA GLU A 255 6.65 2.68 18.40
C GLU A 255 6.01 4.08 18.23
N LEU A 256 6.71 4.99 17.58
CA LEU A 256 6.20 6.33 17.31
C LEU A 256 5.00 6.30 16.35
N LEU A 257 5.00 5.45 15.33
CA LEU A 257 3.86 5.30 14.42
C LEU A 257 2.64 4.68 15.09
N GLU A 258 2.82 3.79 16.07
CA GLU A 258 1.72 3.21 16.85
C GLU A 258 0.97 4.23 17.70
N THR A 259 1.56 5.39 17.96
CA THR A 259 0.87 6.49 18.65
C THR A 259 -0.24 7.11 17.81
N ILE A 260 -0.29 6.86 16.48
CA ILE A 260 -1.39 7.32 15.63
C ILE A 260 -2.63 6.45 15.90
N PRO A 261 -3.77 7.04 16.30
CA PRO A 261 -5.00 6.29 16.53
C PRO A 261 -5.40 5.42 15.34
N GLY A 262 -5.52 4.11 15.58
CA GLY A 262 -5.87 3.12 14.56
C GLY A 262 -4.69 2.55 13.77
N VAL A 263 -3.47 2.92 14.09
CA VAL A 263 -2.25 2.30 13.59
C VAL A 263 -1.72 1.37 14.67
N GLY A 264 -1.82 0.06 14.46
CA GLY A 264 -1.21 -0.94 15.33
C GLY A 264 0.12 -1.42 14.75
N HIS A 265 0.80 -2.34 15.45
CA HIS A 265 2.14 -2.85 15.13
C HIS A 265 2.32 -3.26 13.65
N ASP A 266 1.47 -4.16 13.15
CA ASP A 266 1.50 -4.58 11.75
C ASP A 266 1.30 -3.41 10.77
N GLY A 267 0.48 -2.42 11.16
CA GLY A 267 0.25 -1.21 10.38
C GLY A 267 1.50 -0.33 10.29
N ALA A 268 2.19 -0.14 11.41
CA ALA A 268 3.44 0.61 11.50
C ALA A 268 4.55 -0.06 10.66
N ILE A 269 4.74 -1.38 10.82
CA ILE A 269 5.66 -2.18 9.99
C ILE A 269 5.31 -2.05 8.50
N GLY A 270 4.02 -2.13 8.17
CA GLY A 270 3.54 -1.95 6.80
C GLY A 270 3.91 -0.60 6.20
N ILE A 271 3.81 0.49 6.98
CA ILE A 271 4.24 1.83 6.56
C ILE A 271 5.75 1.84 6.34
N ILE A 272 6.56 1.42 7.32
CA ILE A 272 8.03 1.39 7.21
C ILE A 272 8.48 0.54 6.01
N SER A 273 7.87 -0.62 5.79
CA SER A 273 8.22 -1.49 4.66
C SER A 273 8.02 -0.85 3.29
N GLU A 274 7.06 0.07 3.17
CA GLU A 274 6.77 0.74 1.91
C GLU A 274 7.55 2.05 1.71
N VAL A 275 7.72 2.86 2.78
CA VAL A 275 8.33 4.20 2.68
C VAL A 275 9.75 4.26 3.19
N GLY A 276 10.18 3.29 4.02
CA GLY A 276 11.47 3.34 4.73
C GLY A 276 11.44 4.21 5.98
N ALA A 277 12.59 4.32 6.63
CA ALA A 277 12.81 5.16 7.81
C ALA A 277 13.54 6.48 7.48
N ASP A 278 14.01 6.66 6.25
CA ASP A 278 14.65 7.88 5.78
C ASP A 278 13.68 8.73 4.94
N MET A 279 13.26 9.85 5.49
CA MET A 279 12.34 10.78 4.81
C MET A 279 13.06 11.82 3.95
N SER A 280 14.38 11.88 3.94
CA SER A 280 15.15 12.81 3.06
C SER A 280 14.93 12.51 1.57
N VAL A 281 14.55 11.29 1.24
CA VAL A 281 14.20 10.84 -0.11
C VAL A 281 12.93 11.49 -0.67
N PHE A 282 12.09 12.06 0.18
CA PHE A 282 10.89 12.83 -0.20
C PHE A 282 11.10 14.30 0.15
N PRO A 283 11.11 15.22 -0.84
CA PRO A 283 11.33 16.65 -0.58
C PRO A 283 10.36 17.23 0.45
N ASP A 284 9.10 16.79 0.41
CA ASP A 284 8.05 17.20 1.35
C ASP A 284 6.93 16.15 1.46
N GLU A 285 5.97 16.44 2.34
CA GLU A 285 4.79 15.60 2.58
C GLU A 285 3.85 15.50 1.36
N LYS A 286 3.92 16.45 0.42
CA LYS A 286 3.10 16.42 -0.80
C LYS A 286 3.67 15.43 -1.80
N HIS A 287 5.00 15.30 -1.86
CA HIS A 287 5.67 14.34 -2.73
C HIS A 287 5.38 12.89 -2.31
N ILE A 288 5.47 12.55 -1.03
CA ILE A 288 5.09 11.22 -0.55
C ILE A 288 3.61 10.93 -0.75
N ALA A 289 2.72 11.93 -0.54
CA ALA A 289 1.29 11.77 -0.77
C ALA A 289 0.95 11.53 -2.25
N LYS A 290 1.67 12.19 -3.17
CA LYS A 290 1.54 11.97 -4.62
C LYS A 290 2.08 10.59 -5.02
N TRP A 291 3.24 10.20 -4.49
CA TRP A 291 3.83 8.88 -4.72
C TRP A 291 2.91 7.75 -4.23
N ALA A 292 2.28 7.91 -3.07
CA ALA A 292 1.30 6.97 -2.53
C ALA A 292 -0.04 6.94 -3.31
N GLY A 293 -0.28 7.89 -4.22
CA GLY A 293 -1.56 8.02 -4.93
C GLY A 293 -2.72 8.45 -4.03
N MET A 294 -2.43 9.20 -2.96
CA MET A 294 -3.41 9.68 -1.98
C MET A 294 -3.88 11.11 -2.27
N CYS A 295 -3.28 11.79 -3.25
CA CYS A 295 -3.71 13.12 -3.68
C CYS A 295 -4.84 13.05 -4.71
N PRO A 296 -5.76 14.04 -4.74
CA PRO A 296 -6.70 14.19 -5.84
C PRO A 296 -5.92 14.46 -7.14
N GLY A 297 -6.39 13.85 -8.23
CA GLY A 297 -5.86 14.15 -9.57
C GLY A 297 -6.27 15.57 -9.98
N ASN A 298 -5.31 16.31 -10.54
CA ASN A 298 -5.57 17.63 -11.11
C ASN A 298 -5.77 17.49 -12.62
N ASN A 299 -6.97 17.06 -13.02
CA ASN A 299 -7.34 16.96 -14.43
C ASN A 299 -8.34 18.06 -14.75
N GLU A 300 -7.81 19.23 -15.02
CA GLU A 300 -8.57 20.45 -15.31
C GLU A 300 -8.08 21.03 -16.63
N THR A 301 -8.99 21.48 -17.47
CA THR A 301 -8.69 22.16 -18.74
C THR A 301 -9.62 23.36 -18.87
N ALA A 302 -9.07 24.56 -19.03
CA ALA A 302 -9.83 25.81 -19.17
C ALA A 302 -10.88 25.99 -18.05
N GLY A 303 -10.49 25.77 -16.80
CA GLY A 303 -11.36 25.94 -15.63
C GLY A 303 -12.40 24.80 -15.43
N LYS A 304 -12.49 23.84 -16.35
CA LYS A 304 -13.41 22.69 -16.22
C LYS A 304 -12.70 21.46 -15.66
N LYS A 305 -13.11 21.00 -14.47
CA LYS A 305 -12.63 19.74 -13.88
C LYS A 305 -13.15 18.54 -14.66
N LYS A 306 -12.27 17.82 -15.34
CA LYS A 306 -12.60 16.58 -16.07
C LYS A 306 -12.70 15.37 -15.14
N SER A 307 -11.93 15.32 -14.06
CA SER A 307 -11.95 14.21 -13.09
C SER A 307 -11.42 14.63 -11.73
N SER A 308 -12.09 14.19 -10.66
CA SER A 308 -11.62 14.29 -9.25
C SER A 308 -11.03 12.96 -8.75
N ARG A 309 -10.71 12.02 -9.65
CA ARG A 309 -10.14 10.72 -9.28
C ARG A 309 -8.76 10.93 -8.67
N ALA A 310 -8.45 10.16 -7.62
CA ALA A 310 -7.12 10.18 -7.03
C ALA A 310 -6.05 9.81 -8.05
N SER A 311 -4.85 10.41 -7.91
CA SER A 311 -3.70 10.11 -8.75
C SER A 311 -3.32 8.63 -8.69
N TYR A 312 -2.66 8.15 -9.73
CA TYR A 312 -2.01 6.83 -9.67
C TYR A 312 -0.82 6.91 -8.72
N GLY A 313 -0.56 5.82 -7.99
CA GLY A 313 0.54 5.72 -7.05
C GLY A 313 0.73 4.28 -6.57
N ASN A 314 1.48 4.10 -5.49
CA ASN A 314 1.73 2.79 -4.91
C ASN A 314 0.44 2.19 -4.33
N ALA A 315 -0.05 1.10 -4.97
CA ALA A 315 -1.30 0.46 -4.60
C ALA A 315 -1.26 -0.22 -3.21
N TYR A 316 -0.09 -0.68 -2.78
CA TYR A 316 0.06 -1.40 -1.50
C TYR A 316 -0.06 -0.44 -0.32
N ILE A 317 0.74 0.64 -0.31
CA ILE A 317 0.64 1.65 0.77
C ILE A 317 -0.76 2.30 0.79
N ARG A 318 -1.36 2.53 -0.36
CA ARG A 318 -2.71 3.06 -0.44
C ARG A 318 -3.75 2.13 0.17
N ALA A 319 -3.67 0.82 -0.09
CA ALA A 319 -4.57 -0.17 0.49
C ALA A 319 -4.39 -0.25 2.01
N LEU A 320 -3.15 -0.27 2.48
CA LEU A 320 -2.80 -0.24 3.90
C LEU A 320 -3.39 1.00 4.59
N LEU A 321 -3.12 2.20 4.05
CA LEU A 321 -3.62 3.45 4.62
C LEU A 321 -5.15 3.53 4.68
N VAL A 322 -5.85 2.94 3.70
CA VAL A 322 -7.32 2.84 3.74
C VAL A 322 -7.77 1.92 4.86
N GLN A 323 -7.08 0.80 5.09
CA GLN A 323 -7.37 -0.12 6.19
C GLN A 323 -7.13 0.54 7.55
N LEU A 324 -5.99 1.21 7.74
CA LEU A 324 -5.67 1.98 8.94
C LEU A 324 -6.68 3.11 9.19
N ALA A 325 -7.10 3.80 8.13
CA ALA A 325 -8.12 4.84 8.22
C ALA A 325 -9.48 4.29 8.70
N TRP A 326 -9.87 3.09 8.29
CA TRP A 326 -11.06 2.41 8.81
C TRP A 326 -10.93 2.13 10.31
N SER A 327 -9.78 1.67 10.79
CA SER A 327 -9.50 1.50 12.21
C SER A 327 -9.58 2.84 12.95
N ALA A 328 -8.86 3.85 12.48
CA ALA A 328 -8.86 5.21 13.05
C ALA A 328 -10.25 5.84 13.11
N SER A 329 -11.09 5.62 12.09
CA SER A 329 -12.46 6.16 12.04
C SER A 329 -13.37 5.60 13.15
N ARG A 330 -13.04 4.43 13.69
CA ARG A 330 -13.78 3.73 14.76
C ARG A 330 -13.21 4.00 16.15
N THR A 331 -11.99 4.51 16.24
CA THR A 331 -11.36 4.86 17.52
C THR A 331 -12.03 6.09 18.11
N LYS A 332 -12.73 5.92 19.24
CA LYS A 332 -13.52 6.97 19.88
C LYS A 332 -12.62 8.09 20.44
N LYS A 333 -13.19 9.29 20.60
CA LYS A 333 -12.56 10.46 21.22
C LYS A 333 -11.28 10.95 20.52
N THR A 334 -11.13 10.68 19.21
CA THR A 334 -9.95 11.08 18.43
C THR A 334 -10.27 12.09 17.34
N TYR A 335 -9.28 12.93 17.00
CA TYR A 335 -9.35 13.86 15.88
C TYR A 335 -9.67 13.13 14.56
N LEU A 336 -9.01 11.99 14.28
CA LEU A 336 -9.21 11.26 13.03
C LEU A 336 -10.64 10.73 12.87
N SER A 337 -11.26 10.24 13.97
CA SER A 337 -12.66 9.82 13.98
C SER A 337 -13.62 11.00 13.74
N SER A 338 -13.40 12.12 14.43
CA SER A 338 -14.17 13.35 14.24
C SER A 338 -14.03 13.89 12.80
N LYS A 339 -12.81 13.88 12.26
CA LYS A 339 -12.52 14.26 10.88
C LYS A 339 -13.27 13.38 9.87
N TYR A 340 -13.27 12.06 10.07
CA TYR A 340 -14.02 11.14 9.23
C TYR A 340 -15.52 11.48 9.23
N LYS A 341 -16.15 11.59 10.41
CA LYS A 341 -17.57 11.93 10.57
C LYS A 341 -17.93 13.25 9.85
N SER A 342 -17.06 14.26 9.98
CA SER A 342 -17.22 15.56 9.31
C SER A 342 -17.15 15.45 7.77
N LEU A 343 -16.26 14.61 7.23
CA LEU A 343 -16.07 14.45 5.78
C LEU A 343 -17.13 13.59 5.13
N VAL A 344 -17.64 12.56 5.82
CA VAL A 344 -18.67 11.63 5.28
C VAL A 344 -19.91 12.38 4.81
N ARG A 345 -20.38 13.36 5.59
CA ARG A 345 -21.57 14.17 5.27
C ARG A 345 -21.42 14.90 3.93
N ARG A 346 -20.20 15.34 3.59
CA ARG A 346 -19.92 16.15 2.39
C ARG A 346 -19.57 15.32 1.16
N MET A 347 -18.76 14.26 1.31
CA MET A 347 -18.17 13.57 0.16
C MET A 347 -18.41 12.06 0.13
N GLY A 348 -19.17 11.53 1.09
CA GLY A 348 -19.49 10.11 1.21
C GLY A 348 -18.35 9.25 1.79
N LYS A 349 -18.69 8.01 2.20
CA LYS A 349 -17.80 7.11 2.96
C LYS A 349 -16.46 6.83 2.26
N LYS A 350 -16.49 6.45 0.96
CA LYS A 350 -15.29 6.05 0.21
C LYS A 350 -14.27 7.20 0.06
N LYS A 351 -14.73 8.41 -0.23
CA LYS A 351 -13.82 9.56 -0.37
C LYS A 351 -13.32 10.05 0.98
N ALA A 352 -14.18 10.04 2.01
CA ALA A 352 -13.83 10.44 3.37
C ALA A 352 -12.72 9.55 3.96
N ILE A 353 -12.81 8.21 3.77
CA ILE A 353 -11.80 7.30 4.30
C ILE A 353 -10.43 7.49 3.62
N VAL A 354 -10.38 7.74 2.32
CA VAL A 354 -9.15 8.07 1.60
C VAL A 354 -8.54 9.37 2.13
N ALA A 355 -9.36 10.38 2.45
CA ALA A 355 -8.87 11.63 3.02
C ALA A 355 -8.32 11.47 4.44
N VAL A 356 -8.87 10.55 5.25
CA VAL A 356 -8.30 10.20 6.56
C VAL A 356 -6.99 9.43 6.38
N GLY A 357 -6.92 8.46 5.46
CA GLY A 357 -5.68 7.76 5.13
C GLY A 357 -4.58 8.70 4.65
N HIS A 358 -4.92 9.74 3.87
CA HIS A 358 -3.98 10.80 3.52
C HIS A 358 -3.44 11.53 4.77
N LYS A 359 -4.30 11.80 5.77
CA LYS A 359 -3.85 12.43 7.03
C LYS A 359 -2.92 11.52 7.82
N ILE A 360 -3.21 10.22 7.88
CA ILE A 360 -2.30 9.23 8.50
C ILE A 360 -0.94 9.25 7.81
N LEU A 361 -0.89 9.23 6.47
CA LEU A 361 0.37 9.28 5.72
C LEU A 361 1.18 10.56 6.03
N ILE A 362 0.53 11.73 6.06
CA ILE A 362 1.19 12.99 6.41
C ILE A 362 1.73 12.95 7.84
N ALA A 363 0.95 12.46 8.79
CA ALA A 363 1.40 12.28 10.17
C ALA A 363 2.62 11.32 10.22
N SER A 364 2.55 10.19 9.53
CA SER A 364 3.66 9.23 9.45
C SER A 364 4.93 9.84 8.88
N TYR A 365 4.82 10.71 7.85
CA TYR A 365 5.96 11.42 7.28
C TYR A 365 6.68 12.28 8.34
N PHE A 366 5.94 13.11 9.08
CA PHE A 366 6.54 13.95 10.11
C PHE A 366 7.05 13.16 11.31
N ILE A 367 6.32 12.14 11.75
CA ILE A 367 6.75 11.24 12.84
C ILE A 367 8.09 10.58 12.51
N ILE A 368 8.23 10.02 11.32
CA ILE A 368 9.48 9.37 10.91
C ILE A 368 10.60 10.39 10.72
N LYS A 369 10.30 11.56 10.15
CA LYS A 369 11.27 12.61 9.88
C LYS A 369 11.81 13.24 11.15
N ASP A 370 10.89 13.66 12.04
CA ASP A 370 11.21 14.51 13.21
C ASP A 370 11.41 13.67 14.48
N LYS A 371 11.16 12.33 14.40
CA LYS A 371 11.26 11.40 15.54
C LYS A 371 10.40 11.82 16.74
N VAL A 372 9.19 12.26 16.49
CA VAL A 372 8.23 12.72 17.51
C VAL A 372 6.95 11.91 17.47
N ALA A 373 6.32 11.66 18.62
CA ALA A 373 5.05 10.97 18.72
C ALA A 373 3.91 11.78 18.08
N TYR A 374 2.83 11.08 17.70
CA TYR A 374 1.63 11.73 17.20
C TYR A 374 0.98 12.61 18.27
N ASN A 375 0.72 13.86 17.93
CA ASN A 375 -0.02 14.77 18.81
C ASN A 375 -1.53 14.64 18.55
N GLU A 376 -2.26 14.00 19.47
CA GLU A 376 -3.71 13.83 19.37
C GLU A 376 -4.43 15.14 19.73
N LEU A 377 -5.15 15.68 18.77
CA LEU A 377 -5.86 16.96 18.91
C LEU A 377 -7.25 16.82 19.59
N GLY A 378 -7.73 15.59 19.76
CA GLY A 378 -9.01 15.30 20.37
C GLY A 378 -10.25 15.48 19.47
N GLU A 379 -11.38 14.95 19.93
CA GLU A 379 -12.65 14.94 19.17
C GLU A 379 -13.20 16.35 18.93
N GLU A 380 -13.01 17.26 19.87
CA GLU A 380 -13.59 18.60 19.85
C GLU A 380 -12.78 19.62 19.03
N TYR A 381 -11.56 19.29 18.63
CA TYR A 381 -10.70 20.20 17.89
C TYR A 381 -11.38 20.83 16.67
N LEU A 382 -12.10 20.00 15.87
CA LEU A 382 -12.77 20.48 14.67
C LEU A 382 -14.01 21.33 14.97
N SER A 383 -14.73 21.06 16.04
CA SER A 383 -15.89 21.84 16.47
C SER A 383 -15.43 23.19 17.00
N ASN A 384 -14.40 23.23 17.84
CA ASN A 384 -13.83 24.45 18.37
C ASN A 384 -13.23 25.33 17.27
N PHE A 385 -12.41 24.77 16.39
CA PHE A 385 -11.84 25.48 15.24
C PHE A 385 -12.89 26.05 14.26
N ARG A 386 -14.05 25.39 14.14
CA ARG A 386 -15.17 25.87 13.31
C ARG A 386 -16.09 26.83 14.04
N LYS A 387 -16.20 26.72 15.36
CA LYS A 387 -17.07 27.56 16.18
C LYS A 387 -16.76 29.02 15.94
N ASP A 388 -15.50 29.43 16.02
CA ASP A 388 -15.10 30.82 15.82
C ASP A 388 -15.41 31.32 14.40
N LYS A 389 -15.17 30.49 13.37
CA LYS A 389 -15.53 30.82 11.99
C LYS A 389 -17.04 30.88 11.76
N LEU A 390 -17.80 29.96 12.38
CA LEU A 390 -19.26 29.97 12.30
C LEU A 390 -19.85 31.15 13.04
N VAL A 391 -19.33 31.48 14.22
CA VAL A 391 -19.75 32.66 14.98
C VAL A 391 -19.46 33.91 14.17
N ALA A 392 -18.29 34.05 13.59
CA ALA A 392 -17.94 35.21 12.76
C ALA A 392 -18.87 35.30 11.50
N TYR A 393 -19.16 34.15 10.86
CA TYR A 393 -20.08 34.09 9.73
C TYR A 393 -21.49 34.50 10.11
N TYR A 394 -22.05 33.93 11.19
CA TYR A 394 -23.41 34.30 11.64
C TYR A 394 -23.50 35.74 12.15
N LYS A 395 -22.47 36.24 12.82
CA LYS A 395 -22.41 37.67 13.19
C LYS A 395 -22.49 38.56 11.96
N LYS A 396 -21.69 38.24 10.92
CA LYS A 396 -21.73 38.98 9.66
C LYS A 396 -23.11 38.93 8.99
N MET A 397 -23.72 37.75 8.91
CA MET A 397 -25.07 37.58 8.33
C MET A 397 -26.14 38.38 9.13
N LEU A 398 -26.05 38.36 10.45
CA LEU A 398 -26.96 39.14 11.30
C LEU A 398 -26.77 40.64 11.12
N GLN A 399 -25.53 41.10 11.00
CA GLN A 399 -25.25 42.53 10.72
C GLN A 399 -25.72 42.98 9.32
N GLU A 400 -25.72 42.05 8.33
CA GLU A 400 -26.29 42.33 6.99
C GLU A 400 -27.83 42.47 7.04
N LEU A 401 -28.50 41.75 7.93
CA LEU A 401 -29.96 41.79 8.12
C LEU A 401 -30.39 42.94 9.05
N GLU A 402 -29.64 43.20 10.10
CA GLU A 402 -29.86 44.25 11.06
C GLU A 402 -28.57 45.07 11.31
N PRO A 403 -28.32 46.15 10.54
CA PRO A 403 -27.07 46.90 10.57
C PRO A 403 -26.72 47.51 11.93
N ASN A 404 -27.70 47.70 12.80
CA ASN A 404 -27.55 48.30 14.12
C ASN A 404 -27.37 47.25 15.26
N LEU A 405 -27.22 45.97 14.94
CA LEU A 405 -27.08 44.92 15.93
C LEU A 405 -25.65 44.91 16.52
N GLU A 406 -25.52 45.27 17.77
CA GLU A 406 -24.27 45.18 18.53
C GLU A 406 -24.16 43.82 19.23
N PHE A 407 -23.00 43.16 19.12
CA PHE A 407 -22.73 41.93 19.82
C PHE A 407 -21.88 42.21 21.06
N GLU A 408 -22.40 41.91 22.25
CA GLU A 408 -21.60 41.93 23.48
C GLU A 408 -20.41 40.95 23.37
N THR A 409 -19.21 41.46 23.42
CA THR A 409 -17.99 40.65 23.59
C THR A 409 -17.87 40.31 25.07
N LYS A 410 -18.30 39.11 25.50
CA LYS A 410 -17.86 38.58 26.79
C LYS A 410 -16.35 38.35 26.70
N VAL A 411 -15.59 39.26 27.31
CA VAL A 411 -14.19 39.03 27.64
C VAL A 411 -14.16 37.90 28.68
N ALA A 412 -13.57 36.73 28.33
CA ALA A 412 -13.34 35.63 29.24
C ALA A 412 -12.03 35.85 30.00
#